data_8cfc1e7145dec09f61f5c6d4328d4551
#
_entry.id   8cfc1e7145dec09f61f5c6d4328d4551
#
_cell.length_a   1.000
_cell.length_b   1.000
_cell.length_c   1.000
_cell.angle_alpha   90.00
_cell.angle_beta   90.00
_cell.angle_gamma   90.00
#
_symmetry.space_group_name_H-M   'P 1'
#
loop_
_entity.id
_entity.type
_entity.pdbx_description
1 polymer ?
#
loop_
_entity_poly.entity_id
_entity_poly.type
_entity_poly.pdbx_seq_one_letter_code
_entity_poly.pdbx_strand_id
1 'polypeptide(L)'
;MINETKLISSAFKYRQKAIENYTLHTEAIQDKVLRELVNKAKNTEWGKEHNYSAIKGYQDFQKNVPVQTYEEVKGYVDRMRHGEKNILWPGEVVWYAKSSGTTNDKSKFIPVSKEGLQTVHYAGGRDAVALYLQQNPDSRIFSGRTLILGGSHAPNYNLKNSLVGDLSAILIENINPLVNLIRVPKKKIALLSDFEEKMEKIARVAMDKNITNISGVPSWMLAVIKRVMELKGTDNLAEVWPNLEVFFHGGVAFSPYREQYKQIIRSNKMHYMETYNASEGFFGLQNDPTDPAMMLMIDYGVFYEFLPMDEFDSPNPNIVPLTGVELGKNYAMLISTACGLWRYMIGDTVKFTSKDPYKFIISGRTKHFINAFGEELMVDNAEQGLARACRETGAQVAEYSAAPVFMGADAKCRHQWLIEFAVMPDSLNKFAEILDKTLQEINSDYEAKRYKDITLQPLEIVVARPNLFHDWLKEKGKLGGQHKVPRLSNSRDYIEEMLRLNL
;
A
#
# COMPACT_ATOMS: atom_id res chain seq x y z
N MET A 1 11.69 -7.03 38.29
CA MET A 1 12.07 -6.06 37.26
C MET A 1 10.83 -5.24 36.89
N ILE A 2 10.94 -3.94 36.92
CA ILE A 2 9.88 -3.03 36.50
C ILE A 2 9.63 -3.26 35.02
N ASN A 3 8.39 -3.55 34.63
CA ASN A 3 8.04 -3.68 33.21
C ASN A 3 8.04 -2.26 32.59
N GLU A 4 9.09 -1.91 31.86
CA GLU A 4 9.25 -0.60 31.20
C GLU A 4 8.05 -0.30 30.27
N THR A 5 7.49 -1.33 29.66
CA THR A 5 6.30 -1.19 28.80
C THR A 5 5.09 -0.69 29.58
N LYS A 6 4.89 -1.13 30.84
CA LYS A 6 3.77 -0.64 31.69
C LYS A 6 3.88 0.84 32.01
N LEU A 7 5.10 1.35 32.20
CA LEU A 7 5.32 2.79 32.39
C LEU A 7 5.02 3.58 31.13
N ILE A 8 5.51 3.13 29.98
CA ILE A 8 5.32 3.80 28.69
C ILE A 8 3.85 3.69 28.23
N SER A 9 3.16 2.58 28.52
CA SER A 9 1.77 2.35 28.10
C SER A 9 0.80 3.42 28.63
N SER A 10 1.11 4.01 29.80
CA SER A 10 0.28 5.10 30.33
C SER A 10 0.21 6.32 29.40
N ALA A 11 1.28 6.57 28.62
CA ALA A 11 1.33 7.66 27.66
C ALA A 11 0.38 7.45 26.45
N PHE A 12 -0.07 6.23 26.21
CA PHE A 12 -0.98 5.91 25.10
C PHE A 12 -2.46 5.94 25.49
N LYS A 13 -2.79 5.99 26.79
CA LYS A 13 -4.19 5.95 27.28
C LYS A 13 -5.07 7.05 26.69
N TYR A 14 -4.51 8.24 26.47
CA TYR A 14 -5.27 9.34 25.86
C TYR A 14 -5.71 9.02 24.44
N ARG A 15 -4.89 8.29 23.68
CA ARG A 15 -5.24 7.86 22.33
C ARG A 15 -6.27 6.74 22.32
N GLN A 16 -6.12 5.77 23.21
CA GLN A 16 -7.11 4.70 23.40
C GLN A 16 -8.49 5.30 23.65
N LYS A 17 -8.59 6.26 24.60
CA LYS A 17 -9.84 6.97 24.89
C LYS A 17 -10.37 7.80 23.69
N ALA A 18 -9.48 8.43 22.92
CA ALA A 18 -9.90 9.17 21.73
C ALA A 18 -10.47 8.24 20.65
N ILE A 19 -9.87 7.06 20.47
CA ILE A 19 -10.33 6.05 19.50
C ILE A 19 -11.67 5.42 19.95
N GLU A 20 -11.86 5.19 21.24
CA GLU A 20 -13.14 4.71 21.79
C GLU A 20 -14.30 5.67 21.49
N ASN A 21 -14.01 6.97 21.37
CA ASN A 21 -15.00 7.99 21.02
C ASN A 21 -15.36 8.04 19.52
N TYR A 22 -14.67 7.31 18.65
CA TYR A 22 -14.96 7.33 17.22
C TYR A 22 -16.41 6.99 16.91
N THR A 23 -16.92 5.92 17.51
CA THR A 23 -18.29 5.46 17.37
C THR A 23 -19.33 6.54 17.67
N LEU A 24 -19.13 7.27 18.77
CA LEU A 24 -20.10 8.27 19.25
C LEU A 24 -20.02 9.60 18.49
N HIS A 25 -18.88 9.90 17.86
CA HIS A 25 -18.60 11.25 17.36
C HIS A 25 -18.03 11.27 15.92
N THR A 26 -18.24 10.22 15.13
CA THR A 26 -17.67 10.09 13.77
C THR A 26 -17.91 11.32 12.91
N GLU A 27 -19.17 11.76 12.78
CA GLU A 27 -19.54 12.92 11.98
C GLU A 27 -18.86 14.20 12.47
N ALA A 28 -18.94 14.46 13.76
CA ALA A 28 -18.34 15.65 14.38
C ALA A 28 -16.81 15.68 14.22
N ILE A 29 -16.14 14.52 14.30
CA ILE A 29 -14.70 14.39 14.09
C ILE A 29 -14.35 14.70 12.65
N GLN A 30 -15.04 14.09 11.67
CA GLN A 30 -14.78 14.30 10.24
C GLN A 30 -15.13 15.74 9.80
N ASP A 31 -16.20 16.31 10.30
CA ASP A 31 -16.54 17.73 10.08
C ASP A 31 -15.48 18.69 10.63
N LYS A 32 -14.94 18.38 11.81
CA LYS A 32 -13.83 19.14 12.38
C LYS A 32 -12.59 19.04 11.50
N VAL A 33 -12.22 17.83 11.06
CA VAL A 33 -11.08 17.60 10.16
C VAL A 33 -11.24 18.40 8.88
N LEU A 34 -12.41 18.33 8.22
CA LEU A 34 -12.67 19.08 6.99
C LEU A 34 -12.51 20.59 7.21
N ARG A 35 -13.13 21.14 8.25
CA ARG A 35 -13.04 22.57 8.57
C ARG A 35 -11.62 23.02 8.85
N GLU A 36 -10.83 22.22 9.57
CA GLU A 36 -9.43 22.52 9.85
C GLU A 36 -8.58 22.54 8.58
N LEU A 37 -8.74 21.52 7.71
CA LEU A 37 -8.04 21.44 6.41
C LEU A 37 -8.36 22.64 5.52
N VAL A 38 -9.64 22.93 5.32
CA VAL A 38 -10.11 24.03 4.47
C VAL A 38 -9.64 25.38 5.03
N ASN A 39 -9.77 25.62 6.35
CA ASN A 39 -9.35 26.88 6.95
C ASN A 39 -7.83 27.10 6.84
N LYS A 40 -7.02 26.06 6.99
CA LYS A 40 -5.58 26.15 6.83
C LYS A 40 -5.17 26.46 5.38
N ALA A 41 -5.82 25.82 4.41
CA ALA A 41 -5.48 25.96 3.01
C ALA A 41 -6.16 27.15 2.29
N LYS A 42 -7.06 27.90 2.94
CA LYS A 42 -7.84 28.99 2.30
C LYS A 42 -7.02 30.06 1.60
N ASN A 43 -5.79 30.27 2.01
CA ASN A 43 -4.89 31.28 1.43
C ASN A 43 -3.91 30.71 0.39
N THR A 44 -3.92 29.40 0.14
CA THR A 44 -3.17 28.77 -0.94
C THR A 44 -3.76 29.14 -2.29
N GLU A 45 -3.05 28.88 -3.38
CA GLU A 45 -3.57 29.06 -4.73
C GLU A 45 -4.82 28.21 -4.93
N TRP A 46 -4.75 26.89 -4.65
CA TRP A 46 -5.87 25.97 -4.71
C TRP A 46 -7.07 26.44 -3.87
N GLY A 47 -6.82 26.88 -2.63
CA GLY A 47 -7.89 27.33 -1.76
C GLY A 47 -8.61 28.60 -2.27
N LYS A 48 -7.90 29.49 -2.97
CA LYS A 48 -8.49 30.68 -3.61
C LYS A 48 -9.26 30.30 -4.87
N GLU A 49 -8.71 29.44 -5.72
CA GLU A 49 -9.36 28.96 -6.94
C GLU A 49 -10.69 28.25 -6.63
N HIS A 50 -10.73 27.52 -5.52
CA HIS A 50 -11.92 26.76 -5.09
C HIS A 50 -12.73 27.45 -3.97
N ASN A 51 -12.51 28.75 -3.76
CA ASN A 51 -13.28 29.60 -2.87
C ASN A 51 -13.40 29.04 -1.41
N TYR A 52 -12.31 28.55 -0.84
CA TYR A 52 -12.29 27.93 0.49
C TYR A 52 -12.81 28.86 1.60
N SER A 53 -12.69 30.17 1.42
CA SER A 53 -13.23 31.17 2.38
C SER A 53 -14.76 31.14 2.51
N ALA A 54 -15.46 30.62 1.50
CA ALA A 54 -16.92 30.51 1.49
C ALA A 54 -17.43 29.13 1.93
N ILE A 55 -16.55 28.13 2.08
CA ILE A 55 -16.93 26.78 2.47
C ILE A 55 -17.26 26.73 3.95
N LYS A 56 -18.51 26.41 4.28
CA LYS A 56 -19.01 26.29 5.66
C LYS A 56 -19.16 24.84 6.12
N GLY A 57 -19.25 23.89 5.21
CA GLY A 57 -19.43 22.48 5.47
C GLY A 57 -19.25 21.60 4.25
N TYR A 58 -19.57 20.32 4.41
CA TYR A 58 -19.34 19.30 3.38
C TYR A 58 -20.03 19.60 2.03
N GLN A 59 -21.27 20.07 2.05
CA GLN A 59 -22.00 20.36 0.80
C GLN A 59 -21.34 21.48 -0.02
N ASP A 60 -20.88 22.54 0.65
CA ASP A 60 -20.13 23.60 -0.01
C ASP A 60 -18.82 23.08 -0.56
N PHE A 61 -18.11 22.23 0.22
CA PHE A 61 -16.86 21.60 -0.20
C PHE A 61 -17.05 20.75 -1.45
N GLN A 62 -18.04 19.87 -1.45
CA GLN A 62 -18.34 19.00 -2.59
C GLN A 62 -18.69 19.79 -3.86
N LYS A 63 -19.40 20.91 -3.70
CA LYS A 63 -19.81 21.78 -4.83
C LYS A 63 -18.63 22.55 -5.43
N ASN A 64 -17.68 23.00 -4.60
CA ASN A 64 -16.61 23.91 -5.04
C ASN A 64 -15.32 23.19 -5.40
N VAL A 65 -15.09 21.97 -4.91
CA VAL A 65 -13.85 21.23 -5.10
C VAL A 65 -14.09 20.03 -5.99
N PRO A 66 -13.44 19.93 -7.15
CA PRO A 66 -13.59 18.76 -8.03
C PRO A 66 -12.88 17.53 -7.47
N VAL A 67 -13.32 16.35 -7.88
CA VAL A 67 -12.57 15.11 -7.67
C VAL A 67 -11.29 15.14 -8.49
N GLN A 68 -10.19 14.69 -7.91
CA GLN A 68 -8.87 14.71 -8.54
C GLN A 68 -8.29 13.30 -8.66
N THR A 69 -7.64 13.03 -9.77
CA THR A 69 -6.64 11.97 -9.91
C THR A 69 -5.23 12.61 -9.89
N TYR A 70 -4.20 11.80 -10.01
CA TYR A 70 -2.82 12.33 -10.04
C TYR A 70 -2.59 13.25 -11.26
N GLU A 71 -3.21 12.95 -12.39
CA GLU A 71 -3.00 13.72 -13.63
C GLU A 71 -3.51 15.17 -13.49
N GLU A 72 -4.62 15.38 -12.75
CA GLU A 72 -5.13 16.74 -12.49
C GLU A 72 -4.26 17.52 -11.48
N VAL A 73 -3.72 16.86 -10.46
CA VAL A 73 -2.89 17.56 -9.45
C VAL A 73 -1.43 17.67 -9.83
N LYS A 74 -0.96 16.91 -10.80
CA LYS A 74 0.45 16.82 -11.20
C LYS A 74 1.09 18.18 -11.50
N GLY A 75 0.40 19.05 -12.22
CA GLY A 75 0.91 20.39 -12.54
C GLY A 75 1.20 21.23 -11.30
N TYR A 76 0.33 21.19 -10.30
CA TYR A 76 0.53 21.85 -9.01
C TYR A 76 1.70 21.22 -8.24
N VAL A 77 1.77 19.90 -8.20
CA VAL A 77 2.85 19.16 -7.54
C VAL A 77 4.20 19.47 -8.18
N ASP A 78 4.30 19.53 -9.51
CA ASP A 78 5.55 19.87 -10.22
C ASP A 78 6.03 21.28 -9.87
N ARG A 79 5.14 22.26 -9.76
CA ARG A 79 5.46 23.63 -9.33
C ARG A 79 5.94 23.65 -7.87
N MET A 80 5.26 22.90 -6.98
CA MET A 80 5.70 22.77 -5.58
C MET A 80 7.09 22.15 -5.51
N ARG A 81 7.40 21.15 -6.32
CA ARG A 81 8.73 20.53 -6.39
C ARG A 81 9.82 21.50 -6.87
N HIS A 82 9.47 22.47 -7.68
CA HIS A 82 10.36 23.57 -8.09
C HIS A 82 10.48 24.69 -7.05
N GLY A 83 9.83 24.55 -5.88
CA GLY A 83 9.96 25.44 -4.74
C GLY A 83 8.88 26.52 -4.64
N GLU A 84 7.82 26.46 -5.45
CA GLU A 84 6.68 27.33 -5.28
C GLU A 84 5.93 26.99 -3.99
N LYS A 85 5.60 28.02 -3.22
CA LYS A 85 4.98 27.92 -1.90
C LYS A 85 3.49 28.21 -1.98
N ASN A 86 2.73 27.68 -1.01
CA ASN A 86 1.29 27.96 -0.88
C ASN A 86 0.47 27.56 -2.12
N ILE A 87 0.83 26.47 -2.78
CA ILE A 87 0.09 25.94 -3.94
C ILE A 87 -1.09 25.09 -3.45
N LEU A 88 -0.86 23.82 -3.09
CA LEU A 88 -1.89 22.91 -2.58
C LEU A 88 -1.99 22.94 -1.04
N TRP A 89 -0.89 23.27 -0.35
CA TRP A 89 -0.79 23.35 1.10
C TRP A 89 0.02 24.56 1.52
N PRO A 90 -0.22 25.15 2.70
CA PRO A 90 0.52 26.31 3.17
C PRO A 90 2.01 26.04 3.33
N GLY A 91 2.82 27.02 2.94
CA GLY A 91 4.27 26.97 3.06
C GLY A 91 4.95 26.19 1.94
N GLU A 92 6.12 25.67 2.24
CA GLU A 92 6.95 24.89 1.33
C GLU A 92 6.87 23.40 1.71
N VAL A 93 6.69 22.53 0.71
CA VAL A 93 6.78 21.10 0.87
C VAL A 93 8.10 20.62 0.29
N VAL A 94 8.93 20.00 1.13
CA VAL A 94 10.28 19.54 0.75
C VAL A 94 10.29 18.07 0.36
N TRP A 95 9.48 17.24 1.02
CA TRP A 95 9.47 15.80 0.80
C TRP A 95 8.34 15.36 -0.14
N TYR A 96 8.68 14.46 -1.05
CA TYR A 96 7.75 13.84 -1.98
C TYR A 96 7.95 12.33 -1.97
N ALA A 97 6.89 11.61 -1.62
CA ALA A 97 6.89 10.16 -1.69
C ALA A 97 6.75 9.72 -3.15
N LYS A 98 7.72 8.92 -3.61
CA LYS A 98 7.65 8.28 -4.90
C LYS A 98 6.72 7.08 -4.80
N SER A 99 5.70 7.07 -5.63
CA SER A 99 4.82 5.91 -5.83
C SER A 99 4.96 5.42 -7.26
N SER A 100 4.79 4.12 -7.48
CA SER A 100 4.81 3.55 -8.82
C SER A 100 3.73 4.20 -9.67
N GLY A 101 4.12 4.58 -10.88
CA GLY A 101 3.31 5.41 -11.76
C GLY A 101 2.15 4.64 -12.40
N THR A 102 1.06 5.35 -12.57
CA THR A 102 0.02 4.98 -13.54
C THR A 102 0.39 5.58 -14.90
N THR A 103 0.09 4.93 -16.01
CA THR A 103 0.17 5.41 -17.40
C THR A 103 1.40 6.25 -17.78
N ASN A 104 2.17 5.78 -18.74
CA ASN A 104 3.33 6.46 -19.36
C ASN A 104 4.61 6.58 -18.52
N ASP A 105 5.08 5.54 -17.84
CA ASP A 105 6.43 5.45 -17.19
C ASP A 105 6.81 6.57 -16.21
N LYS A 106 5.88 7.33 -15.69
CA LYS A 106 6.18 8.44 -14.80
C LYS A 106 5.73 8.15 -13.38
N SER A 107 6.70 8.00 -12.49
CA SER A 107 6.44 7.93 -11.04
C SER A 107 5.57 9.09 -10.57
N LYS A 108 4.63 8.80 -9.68
CA LYS A 108 3.90 9.83 -8.96
C LYS A 108 4.77 10.39 -7.86
N PHE A 109 4.66 11.68 -7.61
CA PHE A 109 5.34 12.37 -6.51
C PHE A 109 4.29 12.94 -5.57
N ILE A 110 4.01 12.21 -4.51
CA ILE A 110 2.99 12.58 -3.53
C ILE A 110 3.60 13.53 -2.50
N PRO A 111 3.07 14.74 -2.32
CA PRO A 111 3.62 15.69 -1.37
C PRO A 111 3.46 15.18 0.07
N VAL A 112 4.52 15.33 0.87
CA VAL A 112 4.53 14.97 2.29
C VAL A 112 4.89 16.22 3.10
N SER A 113 3.88 16.93 3.58
CA SER A 113 4.07 18.14 4.37
C SER A 113 4.60 17.82 5.76
N LYS A 114 5.20 18.82 6.44
CA LYS A 114 5.63 18.67 7.84
C LYS A 114 4.46 18.32 8.76
N GLU A 115 3.29 18.90 8.52
CA GLU A 115 2.08 18.62 9.28
C GLU A 115 1.59 17.20 8.97
N GLY A 116 1.55 16.80 7.67
CA GLY A 116 1.16 15.46 7.26
C GLY A 116 2.04 14.37 7.84
N LEU A 117 3.36 14.61 7.97
CA LEU A 117 4.25 13.68 8.68
C LEU A 117 3.76 13.39 10.10
N GLN A 118 3.33 14.44 10.84
CA GLN A 118 2.94 14.31 12.25
C GLN A 118 1.52 13.79 12.42
N THR A 119 0.57 14.37 11.68
CA THR A 119 -0.86 14.13 11.89
C THR A 119 -1.40 12.96 11.10
N VAL A 120 -0.83 12.68 9.92
CA VAL A 120 -1.28 11.60 9.03
C VAL A 120 -0.42 10.35 9.22
N HIS A 121 0.89 10.44 8.99
CA HIS A 121 1.73 9.25 8.91
C HIS A 121 2.19 8.72 10.26
N TYR A 122 2.81 9.56 11.12
CA TYR A 122 3.30 9.08 12.43
C TYR A 122 2.17 8.75 13.41
N ALA A 123 0.99 9.36 13.24
CA ALA A 123 -0.18 9.03 14.05
C ALA A 123 -0.53 7.54 13.95
N GLY A 124 -0.49 6.96 12.75
CA GLY A 124 -0.79 5.54 12.54
C GLY A 124 0.15 4.60 13.28
N GLY A 125 1.47 4.85 13.20
CA GLY A 125 2.45 4.03 13.94
C GLY A 125 2.30 4.14 15.47
N ARG A 126 2.00 5.34 15.99
CA ARG A 126 1.71 5.55 17.39
C ARG A 126 0.46 4.78 17.84
N ASP A 127 -0.60 4.86 17.07
CA ASP A 127 -1.88 4.28 17.45
C ASP A 127 -1.93 2.76 17.23
N ALA A 128 -1.13 2.22 16.29
CA ALA A 128 -0.90 0.78 16.18
C ALA A 128 -0.32 0.22 17.50
N VAL A 129 0.67 0.90 18.07
CA VAL A 129 1.23 0.54 19.39
C VAL A 129 0.20 0.73 20.49
N ALA A 130 -0.57 1.84 20.48
CA ALA A 130 -1.60 2.11 21.48
C ALA A 130 -2.67 1.01 21.54
N LEU A 131 -3.19 0.59 20.38
CA LEU A 131 -4.18 -0.49 20.27
C LEU A 131 -3.60 -1.85 20.66
N TYR A 132 -2.37 -2.14 20.24
CA TYR A 132 -1.68 -3.38 20.64
C TYR A 132 -1.54 -3.49 22.15
N LEU A 133 -1.09 -2.41 22.82
CA LEU A 133 -0.93 -2.36 24.29
C LEU A 133 -2.26 -2.44 25.03
N GLN A 134 -3.35 -1.92 24.45
CA GLN A 134 -4.70 -2.04 25.02
C GLN A 134 -5.16 -3.50 25.05
N GLN A 135 -4.89 -4.24 23.98
CA GLN A 135 -5.26 -5.66 23.86
C GLN A 135 -4.30 -6.58 24.63
N ASN A 136 -3.06 -6.17 24.83
CA ASN A 136 -1.98 -6.96 25.43
C ASN A 136 -1.33 -6.22 26.61
N PRO A 137 -2.02 -6.11 27.77
CA PRO A 137 -1.55 -5.33 28.92
C PRO A 137 -0.27 -5.86 29.55
N ASP A 138 0.08 -7.11 29.31
CA ASP A 138 1.31 -7.75 29.78
C ASP A 138 2.46 -7.71 28.76
N SER A 139 2.26 -7.04 27.64
CA SER A 139 3.27 -6.85 26.59
C SER A 139 4.59 -6.31 27.13
N ARG A 140 5.69 -6.69 26.47
CA ARG A 140 7.05 -6.23 26.76
C ARG A 140 7.72 -5.63 25.52
N ILE A 141 6.95 -5.07 24.57
CA ILE A 141 7.51 -4.58 23.31
C ILE A 141 8.61 -3.54 23.49
N PHE A 142 8.60 -2.77 24.58
CA PHE A 142 9.63 -1.78 24.87
C PHE A 142 10.81 -2.31 25.70
N SER A 143 10.84 -3.61 26.05
CA SER A 143 11.98 -4.23 26.73
C SER A 143 13.12 -4.59 25.76
N GLY A 144 12.92 -4.40 24.45
CA GLY A 144 13.89 -4.69 23.42
C GLY A 144 13.92 -3.65 22.31
N ARG A 145 14.18 -4.11 21.10
CA ARG A 145 14.32 -3.26 19.90
C ARG A 145 13.22 -3.53 18.91
N THR A 146 12.88 -2.51 18.15
CA THR A 146 11.96 -2.59 17.01
C THR A 146 12.77 -2.73 15.72
N LEU A 147 12.57 -3.80 14.96
CA LEU A 147 13.10 -3.93 13.61
C LEU A 147 12.14 -3.28 12.64
N ILE A 148 12.54 -2.17 12.02
CA ILE A 148 11.74 -1.44 11.03
C ILE A 148 12.42 -1.51 9.68
N LEU A 149 11.75 -2.07 8.71
CA LEU A 149 12.16 -2.05 7.31
C LEU A 149 11.54 -0.87 6.59
N GLY A 150 12.30 -0.29 5.68
CA GLY A 150 11.86 0.79 4.82
C GLY A 150 12.54 0.76 3.47
N GLY A 151 11.96 1.47 2.52
CA GLY A 151 12.52 1.69 1.20
C GLY A 151 13.74 2.59 1.21
N SER A 152 14.00 3.23 0.09
CA SER A 152 15.22 4.02 -0.13
C SER A 152 14.88 5.44 -0.59
N HIS A 153 15.84 6.34 -0.45
CA HIS A 153 15.77 7.63 -1.14
C HIS A 153 15.92 7.42 -2.65
N ALA A 154 15.33 8.32 -3.42
CA ALA A 154 15.43 8.35 -4.88
C ALA A 154 16.12 9.65 -5.36
N PRO A 155 17.44 9.81 -5.10
CA PRO A 155 18.16 11.05 -5.33
C PRO A 155 18.16 11.50 -6.80
N ASN A 156 18.03 10.56 -7.74
CA ASN A 156 17.93 10.86 -9.18
C ASN A 156 16.71 11.72 -9.53
N TYR A 157 15.69 11.74 -8.66
CA TYR A 157 14.49 12.55 -8.83
C TYR A 157 14.50 13.83 -7.99
N ASN A 158 15.55 14.09 -7.20
CA ASN A 158 15.65 15.30 -6.39
C ASN A 158 15.78 16.53 -7.28
N LEU A 159 15.14 17.61 -6.85
CA LEU A 159 15.36 18.95 -7.39
C LEU A 159 15.96 19.82 -6.28
N LYS A 160 16.35 21.05 -6.62
CA LYS A 160 16.97 21.98 -5.66
C LYS A 160 16.16 22.14 -4.36
N ASN A 161 14.83 22.14 -4.48
CA ASN A 161 13.89 22.39 -3.36
C ASN A 161 13.03 21.18 -3.03
N SER A 162 13.30 20.01 -3.60
CA SER A 162 12.52 18.81 -3.30
C SER A 162 13.39 17.57 -3.18
N LEU A 163 13.11 16.77 -2.16
CA LEU A 163 13.74 15.50 -1.87
C LEU A 163 12.72 14.38 -2.12
N VAL A 164 13.16 13.33 -2.76
CA VAL A 164 12.29 12.22 -3.17
C VAL A 164 12.78 10.91 -2.57
N GLY A 165 11.85 10.06 -2.17
CA GLY A 165 12.12 8.72 -1.67
C GLY A 165 10.83 7.93 -1.51
N ASP A 166 10.96 6.64 -1.19
CA ASP A 166 9.82 5.87 -0.72
C ASP A 166 9.27 6.50 0.57
N LEU A 167 7.96 6.45 0.79
CA LEU A 167 7.36 7.02 2.01
C LEU A 167 8.07 6.54 3.28
N SER A 168 8.36 5.25 3.38
CA SER A 168 9.03 4.66 4.55
C SER A 168 10.45 5.19 4.76
N ALA A 169 11.18 5.53 3.68
CA ALA A 169 12.48 6.19 3.78
C ALA A 169 12.34 7.61 4.31
N ILE A 170 11.34 8.36 3.83
CA ILE A 170 11.04 9.72 4.32
C ILE A 170 10.68 9.68 5.81
N LEU A 171 9.87 8.71 6.23
CA LEU A 171 9.51 8.52 7.65
C LEU A 171 10.74 8.19 8.51
N ILE A 172 11.61 7.28 8.05
CA ILE A 172 12.85 6.94 8.76
C ILE A 172 13.78 8.14 8.85
N GLU A 173 13.89 8.94 7.79
CA GLU A 173 14.75 10.15 7.78
C GLU A 173 14.28 11.17 8.82
N ASN A 174 12.99 11.39 8.93
CA ASN A 174 12.37 12.39 9.80
C ASN A 174 11.92 11.85 11.15
N ILE A 175 12.27 10.61 11.50
CA ILE A 175 11.81 9.93 12.72
C ILE A 175 12.28 10.67 13.98
N ASN A 176 11.42 10.68 15.01
CA ASN A 176 11.76 11.23 16.31
C ASN A 176 13.05 10.58 16.87
N PRO A 177 14.03 11.38 17.37
CA PRO A 177 15.29 10.85 17.91
C PRO A 177 15.12 9.79 18.99
N LEU A 178 14.12 9.88 19.87
CA LEU A 178 13.84 8.89 20.90
C LEU A 178 13.43 7.53 20.30
N VAL A 179 12.56 7.55 19.29
CA VAL A 179 12.17 6.33 18.58
C VAL A 179 13.36 5.73 17.82
N ASN A 180 14.21 6.60 17.25
CA ASN A 180 15.41 6.14 16.56
C ASN A 180 16.43 5.43 17.47
N LEU A 181 16.40 5.68 18.80
CA LEU A 181 17.26 4.98 19.77
C LEU A 181 16.91 3.50 19.94
N ILE A 182 15.61 3.17 19.87
CA ILE A 182 15.14 1.78 20.03
C ILE A 182 15.00 1.03 18.71
N ARG A 183 15.15 1.72 17.58
CA ARG A 183 14.99 1.14 16.25
C ARG A 183 16.26 0.42 15.74
N VAL A 184 16.06 -0.66 15.03
CA VAL A 184 17.08 -1.41 14.27
C VAL A 184 16.59 -1.51 12.81
N PRO A 185 17.47 -1.38 11.82
CA PRO A 185 18.85 -0.89 11.87
C PRO A 185 18.92 0.63 12.05
N LYS A 186 20.11 1.18 12.26
CA LYS A 186 20.33 2.63 12.24
C LYS A 186 20.08 3.21 10.85
N LYS A 187 19.77 4.52 10.75
CA LYS A 187 19.43 5.22 9.49
C LYS A 187 20.41 4.90 8.36
N LYS A 188 21.72 4.92 8.61
CA LYS A 188 22.75 4.66 7.60
C LYS A 188 22.55 3.33 6.87
N ILE A 189 22.07 2.31 7.55
CA ILE A 189 21.79 0.99 6.95
C ILE A 189 20.37 0.95 6.39
N ALA A 190 19.40 1.49 7.14
CA ALA A 190 17.99 1.48 6.74
C ALA A 190 17.73 2.18 5.39
N LEU A 191 18.53 3.21 5.06
CA LEU A 191 18.36 4.05 3.87
C LEU A 191 19.31 3.70 2.72
N LEU A 192 20.04 2.58 2.79
CA LEU A 192 20.84 2.10 1.66
C LEU A 192 19.94 1.89 0.43
N SER A 193 20.47 2.25 -0.73
CA SER A 193 19.77 2.10 -2.01
C SER A 193 19.95 0.69 -2.60
N ASP A 194 21.12 0.08 -2.42
CA ASP A 194 21.36 -1.29 -2.84
C ASP A 194 20.58 -2.26 -1.96
N PHE A 195 19.67 -3.00 -2.55
CA PHE A 195 18.77 -3.89 -1.83
C PHE A 195 19.50 -5.07 -1.20
N GLU A 196 20.45 -5.67 -1.90
CA GLU A 196 21.20 -6.83 -1.42
C GLU A 196 22.09 -6.48 -0.23
N GLU A 197 22.89 -5.41 -0.39
CA GLU A 197 23.73 -4.88 0.67
C GLU A 197 22.92 -4.51 1.91
N LYS A 198 21.76 -3.88 1.69
CA LYS A 198 20.83 -3.47 2.73
C LYS A 198 20.31 -4.66 3.51
N MET A 199 19.79 -5.71 2.82
CA MET A 199 19.24 -6.91 3.46
C MET A 199 20.29 -7.64 4.28
N GLU A 200 21.49 -7.83 3.72
CA GLU A 200 22.60 -8.49 4.41
C GLU A 200 23.03 -7.72 5.68
N LYS A 201 23.19 -6.39 5.58
CA LYS A 201 23.56 -5.56 6.73
C LYS A 201 22.47 -5.52 7.80
N ILE A 202 21.19 -5.47 7.41
CA ILE A 202 20.07 -5.52 8.36
C ILE A 202 20.09 -6.86 9.11
N ALA A 203 20.18 -7.98 8.39
CA ALA A 203 20.20 -9.31 9.00
C ALA A 203 21.36 -9.46 10.02
N ARG A 204 22.58 -9.06 9.65
CA ARG A 204 23.74 -9.11 10.54
C ARG A 204 23.60 -8.24 11.79
N VAL A 205 23.02 -7.07 11.66
CA VAL A 205 22.82 -6.18 12.83
C VAL A 205 21.69 -6.67 13.71
N ALA A 206 20.61 -7.22 13.13
CA ALA A 206 19.42 -7.64 13.86
C ALA A 206 19.58 -8.99 14.57
N MET A 207 20.39 -9.92 14.03
CA MET A 207 20.52 -11.28 14.55
C MET A 207 21.02 -11.37 16.01
N ASP A 208 21.77 -10.36 16.48
CA ASP A 208 22.32 -10.31 17.83
C ASP A 208 21.57 -9.32 18.75
N LYS A 209 20.42 -8.83 18.33
CA LYS A 209 19.61 -7.91 19.11
C LYS A 209 18.40 -8.61 19.72
N ASN A 210 18.01 -8.15 20.89
CA ASN A 210 16.71 -8.52 21.47
C ASN A 210 15.61 -7.81 20.71
N ILE A 211 15.09 -8.42 19.65
CA ILE A 211 13.98 -7.89 18.85
C ILE A 211 12.68 -8.32 19.52
N THR A 212 11.84 -7.36 19.87
CA THR A 212 10.54 -7.59 20.51
C THR A 212 9.36 -7.34 19.55
N ASN A 213 9.59 -6.53 18.54
CA ASN A 213 8.58 -6.28 17.53
C ASN A 213 9.23 -5.94 16.17
N ILE A 214 8.49 -6.23 15.10
CA ILE A 214 8.91 -5.98 13.72
C ILE A 214 7.85 -5.17 12.99
N SER A 215 8.26 -4.33 12.04
CA SER A 215 7.36 -3.51 11.24
C SER A 215 7.87 -3.38 9.80
N GLY A 216 6.96 -3.59 8.85
CA GLY A 216 7.28 -3.47 7.43
C GLY A 216 6.39 -4.31 6.52
N VAL A 217 6.75 -4.34 5.24
CA VAL A 217 6.06 -5.15 4.23
C VAL A 217 6.38 -6.64 4.44
N PRO A 218 5.38 -7.53 4.46
CA PRO A 218 5.57 -8.95 4.75
C PRO A 218 6.64 -9.63 3.88
N SER A 219 6.66 -9.38 2.58
CA SER A 219 7.62 -9.98 1.66
C SER A 219 9.07 -9.61 1.99
N TRP A 220 9.33 -8.34 2.28
CA TRP A 220 10.67 -7.84 2.62
C TRP A 220 11.13 -8.31 4.00
N MET A 221 10.22 -8.28 4.97
CA MET A 221 10.50 -8.78 6.32
C MET A 221 10.87 -10.26 6.28
N LEU A 222 10.18 -11.04 5.47
CA LEU A 222 10.45 -12.46 5.29
C LEU A 222 11.86 -12.72 4.75
N ALA A 223 12.32 -11.93 3.77
CA ALA A 223 13.68 -12.04 3.24
C ALA A 223 14.74 -11.80 4.32
N VAL A 224 14.56 -10.75 5.16
CA VAL A 224 15.43 -10.47 6.28
C VAL A 224 15.42 -11.59 7.31
N ILE A 225 14.25 -12.09 7.69
CA ILE A 225 14.09 -13.16 8.67
C ILE A 225 14.77 -14.44 8.19
N LYS A 226 14.57 -14.85 6.96
CA LYS A 226 15.25 -16.03 6.38
C LYS A 226 16.76 -15.87 6.45
N ARG A 227 17.28 -14.70 6.09
CA ARG A 227 18.72 -14.44 6.16
C ARG A 227 19.26 -14.47 7.60
N VAL A 228 18.52 -13.96 8.56
CA VAL A 228 18.85 -14.04 9.99
C VAL A 228 18.93 -15.49 10.45
N MET A 229 17.95 -16.31 10.07
CA MET A 229 17.91 -17.74 10.43
C MET A 229 19.07 -18.52 9.81
N GLU A 230 19.40 -18.26 8.54
CA GLU A 230 20.58 -18.83 7.86
C GLU A 230 21.87 -18.49 8.60
N LEU A 231 22.06 -17.21 8.96
CA LEU A 231 23.27 -16.75 9.70
C LEU A 231 23.39 -17.38 11.08
N LYS A 232 22.28 -17.74 11.72
CA LYS A 232 22.22 -18.39 13.02
C LYS A 232 22.18 -19.92 12.95
N GLY A 233 22.00 -20.50 11.75
CA GLY A 233 21.92 -21.95 11.54
C GLY A 233 20.71 -22.60 12.18
N THR A 234 19.55 -21.91 12.18
CA THR A 234 18.28 -22.39 12.73
C THR A 234 17.14 -22.27 11.73
N ASP A 235 16.11 -23.10 11.89
CA ASP A 235 14.86 -23.04 11.13
C ASP A 235 13.68 -22.44 11.96
N ASN A 236 13.99 -21.93 13.17
CA ASN A 236 13.01 -21.36 14.08
C ASN A 236 13.46 -19.96 14.58
N LEU A 237 12.80 -18.91 14.11
CA LEU A 237 13.14 -17.54 14.50
C LEU A 237 12.97 -17.28 16.00
N ALA A 238 12.08 -18.00 16.69
CA ALA A 238 11.91 -17.86 18.14
C ALA A 238 13.16 -18.22 18.94
N GLU A 239 14.10 -18.99 18.37
CA GLU A 239 15.41 -19.27 18.99
C GLU A 239 16.35 -18.05 18.87
N VAL A 240 16.20 -17.24 17.83
CA VAL A 240 16.99 -16.03 17.64
C VAL A 240 16.40 -14.85 18.40
N TRP A 241 15.08 -14.67 18.30
CA TRP A 241 14.34 -13.59 18.94
C TRP A 241 13.24 -14.12 19.88
N PRO A 242 13.61 -14.67 21.05
CA PRO A 242 12.65 -15.32 21.95
C PRO A 242 11.63 -14.38 22.58
N ASN A 243 11.86 -13.07 22.48
CA ASN A 243 10.98 -12.03 22.99
C ASN A 243 10.17 -11.32 21.88
N LEU A 244 10.22 -11.83 20.64
CA LEU A 244 9.42 -11.29 19.55
C LEU A 244 7.94 -11.59 19.80
N GLU A 245 7.09 -10.55 19.86
CA GLU A 245 5.69 -10.70 20.20
C GLU A 245 4.70 -10.11 19.19
N VAL A 246 5.13 -9.17 18.31
CA VAL A 246 4.21 -8.58 17.32
C VAL A 246 4.89 -8.18 16.02
N PHE A 247 4.14 -8.38 14.92
CA PHE A 247 4.44 -7.86 13.60
C PHE A 247 3.34 -6.87 13.17
N PHE A 248 3.74 -5.59 13.04
CA PHE A 248 2.92 -4.56 12.39
C PHE A 248 3.22 -4.58 10.89
N HIS A 249 2.28 -5.03 10.09
CA HIS A 249 2.48 -5.23 8.65
C HIS A 249 1.46 -4.46 7.82
N GLY A 250 1.82 -4.16 6.58
CA GLY A 250 0.96 -3.48 5.63
C GLY A 250 1.60 -3.39 4.25
N GLY A 251 0.97 -2.67 3.36
CA GLY A 251 1.42 -2.47 1.98
C GLY A 251 1.00 -3.58 1.02
N VAL A 252 0.82 -4.81 1.50
CA VAL A 252 0.28 -5.94 0.74
C VAL A 252 -0.59 -6.80 1.64
N ALA A 253 -1.49 -7.60 1.05
CA ALA A 253 -2.32 -8.55 1.79
C ALA A 253 -1.44 -9.55 2.56
N PHE A 254 -1.75 -9.78 3.83
CA PHE A 254 -0.95 -10.67 4.68
C PHE A 254 -1.35 -12.16 4.55
N SER A 255 -2.57 -12.44 4.14
CA SER A 255 -3.10 -13.80 4.05
C SER A 255 -2.18 -14.80 3.34
N PRO A 256 -1.50 -14.46 2.22
CA PRO A 256 -0.61 -15.38 1.52
C PRO A 256 0.66 -15.73 2.31
N TYR A 257 1.05 -14.87 3.24
CA TYR A 257 2.29 -15.03 4.04
C TYR A 257 2.05 -15.64 5.41
N ARG A 258 0.82 -15.63 5.90
CA ARG A 258 0.45 -15.99 7.28
C ARG A 258 0.97 -17.34 7.72
N GLU A 259 0.75 -18.38 6.93
CA GLU A 259 1.16 -19.75 7.29
C GLU A 259 2.67 -19.89 7.29
N GLN A 260 3.37 -19.24 6.37
CA GLN A 260 4.84 -19.24 6.35
C GLN A 260 5.41 -18.55 7.58
N TYR A 261 4.87 -17.39 7.97
CA TYR A 261 5.29 -16.73 9.21
C TYR A 261 5.08 -17.63 10.44
N LYS A 262 3.96 -18.37 10.52
CA LYS A 262 3.71 -19.31 11.60
C LYS A 262 4.72 -20.48 11.61
N GLN A 263 5.12 -20.97 10.45
CA GLN A 263 6.07 -22.07 10.33
C GLN A 263 7.48 -21.68 10.77
N ILE A 264 7.90 -20.45 10.46
CA ILE A 264 9.25 -19.96 10.80
C ILE A 264 9.31 -19.29 12.18
N ILE A 265 8.18 -18.75 12.69
CA ILE A 265 8.10 -18.21 14.05
C ILE A 265 7.25 -19.17 14.89
N ARG A 266 7.87 -20.20 15.41
CA ARG A 266 7.20 -21.23 16.21
C ARG A 266 6.94 -20.73 17.64
N SER A 267 6.09 -19.70 17.75
CA SER A 267 5.73 -19.07 19.02
C SER A 267 4.22 -18.83 19.08
N ASN A 268 3.59 -19.27 20.16
CA ASN A 268 2.18 -18.98 20.47
C ASN A 268 1.95 -17.57 21.03
N LYS A 269 3.04 -16.78 21.23
CA LYS A 269 2.97 -15.39 21.70
C LYS A 269 2.95 -14.37 20.56
N MET A 270 3.08 -14.84 19.31
CA MET A 270 3.20 -13.95 18.17
C MET A 270 1.85 -13.39 17.74
N HIS A 271 1.77 -12.07 17.66
CA HIS A 271 0.62 -11.32 17.16
C HIS A 271 0.93 -10.71 15.80
N TYR A 272 -0.11 -10.57 14.97
CA TYR A 272 -0.02 -9.94 13.65
C TYR A 272 -1.08 -8.85 13.60
N MET A 273 -0.65 -7.62 13.29
CA MET A 273 -1.54 -6.46 13.20
C MET A 273 -1.41 -5.82 11.83
N GLU A 274 -2.48 -5.83 11.07
CA GLU A 274 -2.52 -5.22 9.75
C GLU A 274 -2.71 -3.70 9.85
N THR A 275 -1.98 -2.99 8.98
CA THR A 275 -2.06 -1.54 8.85
C THR A 275 -2.28 -1.18 7.39
N TYR A 276 -3.12 -0.19 7.14
CA TYR A 276 -3.30 0.36 5.81
C TYR A 276 -2.71 1.75 5.71
N ASN A 277 -1.54 1.81 5.11
CA ASN A 277 -0.82 3.04 4.80
C ASN A 277 -0.39 3.07 3.35
N ALA A 278 -0.43 4.24 2.75
CA ALA A 278 0.00 4.54 1.39
C ALA A 278 0.85 5.81 1.38
N SER A 279 1.44 6.14 0.23
CA SER A 279 2.18 7.41 0.07
C SER A 279 1.30 8.62 0.36
N GLU A 280 0.01 8.50 0.12
CA GLU A 280 -1.03 9.51 0.29
C GLU A 280 -1.47 9.69 1.75
N GLY A 281 -1.33 8.66 2.60
CA GLY A 281 -1.75 8.75 3.99
C GLY A 281 -1.76 7.42 4.74
N PHE A 282 -2.18 7.49 5.99
CA PHE A 282 -2.41 6.33 6.86
C PHE A 282 -3.91 6.25 7.18
N PHE A 283 -4.57 5.14 6.89
CA PHE A 283 -6.02 5.08 6.83
C PHE A 283 -6.65 4.07 7.78
N GLY A 284 -6.01 2.92 8.00
CA GLY A 284 -6.62 1.84 8.76
C GLY A 284 -5.67 1.07 9.66
N LEU A 285 -6.23 0.56 10.76
CA LEU A 285 -5.56 -0.30 11.73
C LEU A 285 -6.46 -1.48 12.10
N GLN A 286 -5.93 -2.68 12.07
CA GLN A 286 -6.60 -3.83 12.65
C GLN A 286 -6.67 -3.65 14.18
N ASN A 287 -7.87 -3.62 14.71
CA ASN A 287 -8.13 -3.46 16.15
C ASN A 287 -8.67 -4.73 16.83
N ASP A 288 -8.83 -5.80 16.06
CA ASP A 288 -9.24 -7.12 16.54
C ASP A 288 -8.48 -8.17 15.71
N PRO A 289 -7.63 -9.00 16.33
CA PRO A 289 -6.83 -10.00 15.62
C PRO A 289 -7.67 -11.13 15.00
N THR A 290 -8.95 -11.28 15.41
CA THR A 290 -9.89 -12.27 14.88
C THR A 290 -10.71 -11.73 13.70
N ASP A 291 -10.74 -10.42 13.52
CA ASP A 291 -11.46 -9.73 12.45
C ASP A 291 -10.45 -9.23 11.40
N PRO A 292 -10.51 -9.68 10.14
CA PRO A 292 -9.62 -9.20 9.08
C PRO A 292 -9.89 -7.75 8.67
N ALA A 293 -11.02 -7.16 9.08
CA ALA A 293 -11.32 -5.78 8.79
C ALA A 293 -10.51 -4.81 9.65
N MET A 294 -10.10 -3.72 9.04
CA MET A 294 -9.38 -2.64 9.71
C MET A 294 -10.35 -1.53 10.12
N MET A 295 -10.14 -0.98 11.31
CA MET A 295 -10.83 0.22 11.75
C MET A 295 -10.30 1.43 10.99
N LEU A 296 -11.21 2.27 10.46
CA LEU A 296 -10.87 3.51 9.79
C LEU A 296 -10.42 4.56 10.82
N MET A 297 -9.26 5.17 10.58
CA MET A 297 -8.70 6.19 11.45
C MET A 297 -9.19 7.57 11.01
N ILE A 298 -10.11 8.15 11.79
CA ILE A 298 -10.92 9.29 11.35
C ILE A 298 -10.43 10.66 11.85
N ASP A 299 -9.38 10.71 12.68
CA ASP A 299 -8.85 11.95 13.26
C ASP A 299 -7.39 12.26 12.87
N TYR A 300 -6.87 11.62 11.80
CA TYR A 300 -5.48 11.80 11.36
C TYR A 300 -5.26 12.98 10.39
N GLY A 301 -6.15 13.96 10.36
CA GLY A 301 -6.06 15.04 9.37
C GLY A 301 -6.33 14.55 7.95
N VAL A 302 -7.17 13.52 7.82
CA VAL A 302 -7.71 13.00 6.58
C VAL A 302 -9.22 13.08 6.62
N PHE A 303 -9.80 13.78 5.66
CA PHE A 303 -11.23 13.78 5.41
C PHE A 303 -11.54 12.78 4.32
N TYR A 304 -12.54 11.92 4.55
CA TYR A 304 -12.88 10.81 3.66
C TYR A 304 -14.18 11.04 2.93
N GLU A 305 -14.19 10.68 1.64
CA GLU A 305 -15.36 10.55 0.80
C GLU A 305 -15.32 9.21 0.06
N PHE A 306 -16.49 8.72 -0.35
CA PHE A 306 -16.61 7.40 -0.94
C PHE A 306 -17.49 7.47 -2.20
N LEU A 307 -16.89 7.06 -3.34
CA LEU A 307 -17.58 6.97 -4.62
C LEU A 307 -18.04 5.53 -4.83
N PRO A 308 -19.35 5.27 -4.93
CA PRO A 308 -19.87 3.94 -5.20
C PRO A 308 -19.31 3.38 -6.51
N MET A 309 -18.83 2.14 -6.50
CA MET A 309 -18.24 1.54 -7.70
C MET A 309 -19.25 1.21 -8.79
N ASP A 310 -20.51 1.06 -8.46
CA ASP A 310 -21.62 0.94 -9.42
C ASP A 310 -21.92 2.28 -10.14
N GLU A 311 -21.43 3.39 -9.63
CA GLU A 311 -21.55 4.73 -10.23
C GLU A 311 -20.22 5.29 -10.73
N PHE A 312 -19.13 4.46 -10.75
CA PHE A 312 -17.77 4.92 -11.04
C PHE A 312 -17.65 5.62 -12.41
N ASP A 313 -18.34 5.11 -13.41
CA ASP A 313 -18.35 5.68 -14.77
C ASP A 313 -19.51 6.67 -15.01
N SER A 314 -20.27 7.00 -13.96
CA SER A 314 -21.35 7.99 -14.05
C SER A 314 -20.79 9.39 -14.24
N PRO A 315 -21.39 10.23 -15.11
CA PRO A 315 -20.96 11.63 -15.24
C PRO A 315 -21.24 12.45 -13.98
N ASN A 316 -22.17 12.02 -13.13
CA ASN A 316 -22.53 12.67 -11.87
C ASN A 316 -22.73 11.62 -10.77
N PRO A 317 -21.65 11.01 -10.28
CA PRO A 317 -21.75 9.97 -9.26
C PRO A 317 -22.16 10.57 -7.90
N ASN A 318 -22.96 9.83 -7.14
CA ASN A 318 -23.37 10.20 -5.79
C ASN A 318 -22.23 9.90 -4.78
N ILE A 319 -21.26 10.79 -4.67
CA ILE A 319 -20.17 10.67 -3.71
C ILE A 319 -20.69 11.01 -2.31
N VAL A 320 -20.44 10.13 -1.35
CA VAL A 320 -20.96 10.26 0.02
C VAL A 320 -19.83 10.46 1.04
N PRO A 321 -20.07 11.18 2.14
CA PRO A 321 -19.16 11.23 3.28
C PRO A 321 -19.17 9.91 4.04
N LEU A 322 -18.31 9.74 5.02
CA LEU A 322 -18.19 8.50 5.80
C LEU A 322 -19.54 8.04 6.40
N THR A 323 -20.36 8.96 6.88
CA THR A 323 -21.68 8.64 7.47
C THR A 323 -22.69 8.13 6.45
N GLY A 324 -22.49 8.41 5.17
CA GLY A 324 -23.36 8.00 4.07
C GLY A 324 -23.05 6.61 3.49
N VAL A 325 -21.98 5.94 3.91
CA VAL A 325 -21.62 4.61 3.35
C VAL A 325 -22.63 3.55 3.76
N GLU A 326 -22.77 2.52 2.94
CA GLU A 326 -23.59 1.34 3.18
C GLU A 326 -22.68 0.10 3.40
N LEU A 327 -23.08 -0.78 4.32
CA LEU A 327 -22.33 -2.01 4.59
C LEU A 327 -22.39 -2.95 3.39
N GLY A 328 -21.23 -3.55 3.06
CA GLY A 328 -21.11 -4.50 1.96
C GLY A 328 -21.04 -3.88 0.56
N LYS A 329 -21.37 -2.59 0.40
CA LYS A 329 -21.23 -1.88 -0.87
C LYS A 329 -19.76 -1.55 -1.14
N ASN A 330 -19.35 -1.60 -2.41
CA ASN A 330 -17.97 -1.33 -2.82
C ASN A 330 -17.79 0.14 -3.22
N TYR A 331 -16.74 0.78 -2.69
CA TYR A 331 -16.47 2.20 -2.89
C TYR A 331 -15.03 2.44 -3.31
N ALA A 332 -14.80 3.37 -4.25
CA ALA A 332 -13.51 4.00 -4.43
C ALA A 332 -13.33 5.06 -3.33
N MET A 333 -12.17 5.05 -2.68
CA MET A 333 -11.85 5.97 -1.60
C MET A 333 -11.25 7.27 -2.14
N LEU A 334 -11.84 8.40 -1.72
CA LEU A 334 -11.33 9.73 -1.95
C LEU A 334 -10.87 10.34 -0.63
N ILE A 335 -9.79 11.08 -0.67
CA ILE A 335 -9.21 11.71 0.51
C ILE A 335 -8.91 13.19 0.31
N SER A 336 -9.04 13.96 1.38
CA SER A 336 -8.46 15.29 1.49
C SER A 336 -7.57 15.32 2.72
N THR A 337 -6.31 15.77 2.57
CA THR A 337 -5.29 15.55 3.59
C THR A 337 -4.48 16.79 3.93
N ALA A 338 -3.86 16.79 5.10
CA ALA A 338 -2.87 17.78 5.51
C ALA A 338 -1.57 17.77 4.67
N CYS A 339 -1.50 16.94 3.63
CA CYS A 339 -0.42 16.95 2.64
C CYS A 339 -0.76 17.77 1.38
N GLY A 340 -1.99 18.30 1.28
CA GLY A 340 -2.44 19.09 0.12
C GLY A 340 -3.09 18.27 -0.98
N LEU A 341 -3.52 17.05 -0.69
CA LEU A 341 -4.39 16.28 -1.58
C LEU A 341 -5.85 16.68 -1.27
N TRP A 342 -6.64 16.94 -2.29
CA TRP A 342 -8.02 17.44 -2.17
C TRP A 342 -8.95 16.60 -3.03
N ARG A 343 -9.94 15.94 -2.39
CA ARG A 343 -10.85 14.98 -3.02
C ARG A 343 -10.13 14.04 -3.97
N TYR A 344 -8.94 13.61 -3.55
CA TYR A 344 -8.01 12.83 -4.35
C TYR A 344 -8.39 11.35 -4.32
N MET A 345 -8.61 10.78 -5.50
CA MET A 345 -8.88 9.36 -5.67
C MET A 345 -7.58 8.57 -5.62
N ILE A 346 -7.34 7.83 -4.53
CA ILE A 346 -6.11 7.06 -4.32
C ILE A 346 -6.01 5.83 -5.23
N GLY A 347 -7.14 5.37 -5.76
CA GLY A 347 -7.23 4.22 -6.64
C GLY A 347 -7.58 2.90 -5.94
N ASP A 348 -7.62 2.85 -4.62
CA ASP A 348 -8.06 1.67 -3.87
C ASP A 348 -9.58 1.66 -3.69
N THR A 349 -10.15 0.44 -3.65
CA THR A 349 -11.55 0.22 -3.34
C THR A 349 -11.71 -0.48 -2.00
N VAL A 350 -12.76 -0.12 -1.27
CA VAL A 350 -13.04 -0.62 0.07
C VAL A 350 -14.50 -1.05 0.22
N LYS A 351 -14.75 -2.01 1.12
CA LYS A 351 -16.08 -2.41 1.58
C LYS A 351 -16.16 -2.25 3.09
N PHE A 352 -17.17 -1.55 3.57
CA PHE A 352 -17.41 -1.43 5.00
C PHE A 352 -18.11 -2.68 5.55
N THR A 353 -17.59 -3.19 6.66
CA THR A 353 -18.12 -4.36 7.38
C THR A 353 -18.81 -3.97 8.68
N SER A 354 -18.52 -2.77 9.22
CA SER A 354 -19.12 -2.21 10.43
C SER A 354 -19.19 -0.70 10.33
N LYS A 355 -20.15 -0.08 11.03
CA LYS A 355 -20.22 1.38 11.26
C LYS A 355 -19.90 1.76 12.71
N ASP A 356 -19.70 0.78 13.59
CA ASP A 356 -19.60 0.97 15.02
C ASP A 356 -18.45 0.10 15.62
N PRO A 357 -17.21 0.55 15.62
CA PRO A 357 -16.67 1.66 14.81
C PRO A 357 -16.68 1.33 13.32
N TYR A 358 -16.40 2.33 12.47
CA TYR A 358 -16.26 2.08 11.03
C TYR A 358 -15.08 1.15 10.76
N LYS A 359 -15.39 -0.05 10.23
CA LYS A 359 -14.40 -1.03 9.79
C LYS A 359 -14.59 -1.34 8.32
N PHE A 360 -13.50 -1.62 7.64
CA PHE A 360 -13.49 -1.92 6.22
C PHE A 360 -12.43 -2.96 5.86
N ILE A 361 -12.63 -3.57 4.72
CA ILE A 361 -11.64 -4.39 4.01
C ILE A 361 -11.27 -3.71 2.70
N ILE A 362 -10.02 -3.86 2.27
CA ILE A 362 -9.60 -3.46 0.92
C ILE A 362 -10.15 -4.51 -0.04
N SER A 363 -10.99 -4.09 -0.97
CA SER A 363 -11.69 -4.98 -1.90
C SER A 363 -11.03 -5.07 -3.27
N GLY A 364 -10.09 -4.17 -3.57
CA GLY A 364 -9.37 -4.13 -4.84
C GLY A 364 -8.93 -2.72 -5.21
N ARG A 365 -8.89 -2.46 -6.53
CA ARG A 365 -8.55 -1.15 -7.09
C ARG A 365 -9.50 -0.73 -8.20
N THR A 366 -9.54 0.58 -8.46
CA THR A 366 -10.34 1.19 -9.53
C THR A 366 -9.80 0.89 -10.93
N LYS A 367 -8.52 0.50 -11.06
CA LYS A 367 -7.88 0.11 -12.31
C LYS A 367 -7.33 -1.31 -12.22
N HIS A 368 -7.23 -2.01 -13.36
CA HIS A 368 -6.64 -3.34 -13.44
C HIS A 368 -5.13 -3.28 -13.19
N PHE A 369 -4.64 -4.06 -12.23
CA PHE A 369 -3.22 -4.17 -11.89
C PHE A 369 -3.01 -5.40 -10.99
N ILE A 370 -1.75 -5.82 -10.81
CA ILE A 370 -1.34 -6.84 -9.84
C ILE A 370 -0.42 -6.20 -8.81
N ASN A 371 -0.77 -6.35 -7.53
CA ASN A 371 0.04 -5.91 -6.39
C ASN A 371 -0.07 -6.91 -5.24
N ALA A 372 0.15 -8.18 -5.56
CA ALA A 372 0.03 -9.26 -4.58
C ALA A 372 1.26 -9.34 -3.67
N PHE A 373 2.40 -8.87 -4.15
CA PHE A 373 3.71 -8.94 -3.49
C PHE A 373 4.36 -7.58 -3.29
N GLY A 374 3.67 -6.49 -3.67
CA GLY A 374 4.19 -5.12 -3.67
C GLY A 374 4.88 -4.74 -4.99
N GLU A 375 4.57 -5.43 -6.09
CA GLU A 375 5.16 -5.21 -7.40
C GLU A 375 4.45 -4.13 -8.22
N GLU A 376 3.26 -3.74 -7.83
CA GLU A 376 2.41 -2.73 -8.50
C GLU A 376 2.43 -2.80 -10.03
N LEU A 377 2.26 -4.02 -10.57
CA LEU A 377 2.28 -4.24 -12.01
C LEU A 377 1.00 -3.70 -12.67
N MET A 378 1.15 -2.67 -13.48
CA MET A 378 0.05 -2.00 -14.18
C MET A 378 -0.18 -2.62 -15.56
N VAL A 379 -1.40 -2.42 -16.12
CA VAL A 379 -1.73 -2.87 -17.49
C VAL A 379 -0.75 -2.30 -18.50
N ASP A 380 -0.33 -1.05 -18.34
CA ASP A 380 0.65 -0.43 -19.25
C ASP A 380 2.00 -1.16 -19.25
N ASN A 381 2.49 -1.58 -18.06
CA ASN A 381 3.69 -2.40 -17.96
C ASN A 381 3.49 -3.75 -18.71
N ALA A 382 2.34 -4.39 -18.50
CA ALA A 382 1.99 -5.64 -19.15
C ALA A 382 2.00 -5.50 -20.69
N GLU A 383 1.39 -4.43 -21.19
CA GLU A 383 1.30 -4.17 -22.64
C GLU A 383 2.65 -3.87 -23.27
N GLN A 384 3.51 -3.09 -22.61
CA GLN A 384 4.87 -2.83 -23.06
C GLN A 384 5.70 -4.13 -23.08
N GLY A 385 5.61 -4.94 -22.02
CA GLY A 385 6.29 -6.23 -21.94
C GLY A 385 5.85 -7.19 -23.05
N LEU A 386 4.54 -7.33 -23.25
CA LEU A 386 3.98 -8.16 -24.32
C LEU A 386 4.38 -7.66 -25.71
N ALA A 387 4.32 -6.33 -25.95
CA ALA A 387 4.70 -5.75 -27.22
C ALA A 387 6.17 -6.04 -27.59
N ARG A 388 7.08 -5.98 -26.61
CA ARG A 388 8.48 -6.33 -26.80
C ARG A 388 8.66 -7.83 -27.06
N ALA A 389 8.03 -8.68 -26.24
CA ALA A 389 8.10 -10.12 -26.41
C ALA A 389 7.56 -10.55 -27.78
N CYS A 390 6.44 -9.99 -28.23
CA CYS A 390 5.89 -10.21 -29.57
C CYS A 390 6.88 -9.83 -30.68
N ARG A 391 7.46 -8.64 -30.59
CA ARG A 391 8.40 -8.13 -31.60
C ARG A 391 9.66 -9.00 -31.72
N GLU A 392 10.19 -9.49 -30.59
CA GLU A 392 11.44 -10.28 -30.59
C GLU A 392 11.24 -11.76 -30.87
N THR A 393 10.00 -12.28 -30.83
CA THR A 393 9.67 -13.71 -31.07
C THR A 393 8.74 -13.94 -32.26
N GLY A 394 8.35 -12.89 -32.98
CA GLY A 394 7.39 -12.98 -34.07
C GLY A 394 5.96 -13.31 -33.65
N ALA A 395 5.66 -13.35 -32.37
CA ALA A 395 4.33 -13.65 -31.83
C ALA A 395 3.33 -12.53 -32.08
N GLN A 396 2.03 -12.86 -32.05
CA GLN A 396 0.92 -11.92 -31.96
C GLN A 396 -0.05 -12.37 -30.89
N VAL A 397 -0.25 -11.54 -29.90
CA VAL A 397 -1.20 -11.76 -28.82
C VAL A 397 -2.57 -11.22 -29.22
N ALA A 398 -3.60 -12.04 -29.12
CA ALA A 398 -4.99 -11.64 -29.36
C ALA A 398 -5.64 -11.07 -28.08
N GLU A 399 -5.48 -11.76 -26.94
CA GLU A 399 -5.99 -11.31 -25.63
C GLU A 399 -5.20 -12.00 -24.51
N TYR A 400 -5.25 -11.43 -23.31
CA TYR A 400 -4.58 -12.01 -22.15
C TYR A 400 -5.28 -11.67 -20.83
N SER A 401 -5.00 -12.49 -19.83
CA SER A 401 -5.30 -12.22 -18.43
C SER A 401 -4.16 -12.74 -17.55
N ALA A 402 -3.82 -12.02 -16.50
CA ALA A 402 -2.80 -12.45 -15.56
C ALA A 402 -3.26 -12.27 -14.12
N ALA A 403 -2.84 -13.23 -13.28
CA ALA A 403 -3.12 -13.20 -11.84
C ALA A 403 -1.96 -13.85 -11.07
N PRO A 404 -1.78 -13.51 -9.77
CA PRO A 404 -0.75 -14.12 -8.95
C PRO A 404 -1.10 -15.59 -8.61
N VAL A 405 -0.06 -16.43 -8.53
CA VAL A 405 -0.14 -17.79 -7.96
C VAL A 405 0.64 -17.80 -6.67
N PHE A 406 -0.03 -18.16 -5.58
CA PHE A 406 0.58 -18.35 -4.27
C PHE A 406 0.94 -19.83 -4.12
N MET A 407 2.23 -20.13 -4.01
CA MET A 407 2.72 -21.51 -3.92
C MET A 407 2.96 -21.87 -2.45
N GLY A 408 2.10 -22.70 -1.90
CA GLY A 408 2.16 -23.45 -0.63
C GLY A 408 3.20 -23.08 0.43
N ALA A 409 3.69 -24.06 1.16
CA ALA A 409 4.62 -23.89 2.28
C ALA A 409 5.98 -23.24 1.94
N ASP A 410 6.43 -23.33 0.70
CA ASP A 410 7.73 -22.76 0.28
C ASP A 410 7.68 -21.24 0.01
N ALA A 411 6.49 -20.62 0.14
CA ALA A 411 6.23 -19.19 -0.07
C ALA A 411 6.84 -18.58 -1.33
N LYS A 412 6.95 -19.38 -2.34
CA LYS A 412 7.27 -18.90 -3.67
C LYS A 412 5.98 -18.49 -4.35
N CYS A 413 6.02 -17.40 -5.07
CA CYS A 413 4.89 -16.87 -5.80
C CYS A 413 5.33 -16.57 -7.22
N ARG A 414 4.40 -16.57 -8.14
CA ARG A 414 4.64 -16.15 -9.54
C ARG A 414 3.40 -15.48 -10.09
N HIS A 415 3.57 -14.75 -11.19
CA HIS A 415 2.45 -14.37 -12.03
C HIS A 415 2.17 -15.47 -13.05
N GLN A 416 0.93 -15.90 -13.16
CA GLN A 416 0.45 -16.77 -14.20
C GLN A 416 -0.27 -15.93 -15.26
N TRP A 417 0.19 -16.05 -16.50
CA TRP A 417 -0.34 -15.35 -17.65
C TRP A 417 -1.06 -16.34 -18.56
N LEU A 418 -2.36 -16.15 -18.73
CA LEU A 418 -3.16 -16.87 -19.69
C LEU A 418 -3.22 -16.03 -20.96
N ILE A 419 -2.64 -16.51 -22.03
CA ILE A 419 -2.45 -15.73 -23.26
C ILE A 419 -3.03 -16.48 -24.47
N GLU A 420 -3.95 -15.83 -25.17
CA GLU A 420 -4.44 -16.26 -26.47
C GLU A 420 -3.55 -15.66 -27.55
N PHE A 421 -2.86 -16.51 -28.30
CA PHE A 421 -2.00 -16.10 -29.42
C PHE A 421 -2.75 -16.18 -30.72
N ALA A 422 -2.75 -15.08 -31.49
CA ALA A 422 -3.12 -15.10 -32.91
C ALA A 422 -2.03 -15.72 -33.76
N VAL A 423 -0.73 -15.49 -33.36
CA VAL A 423 0.44 -16.16 -33.96
C VAL A 423 1.33 -16.58 -32.77
N MET A 424 1.62 -17.87 -32.68
CA MET A 424 2.49 -18.44 -31.65
C MET A 424 3.93 -17.93 -31.78
N PRO A 425 4.64 -17.73 -30.65
CA PRO A 425 6.06 -17.42 -30.66
C PRO A 425 6.87 -18.64 -31.15
N ASP A 426 8.03 -18.40 -31.77
CA ASP A 426 8.98 -19.45 -32.13
C ASP A 426 9.42 -20.30 -30.93
N SER A 427 9.48 -19.67 -29.73
CA SER A 427 9.76 -20.33 -28.46
C SER A 427 8.98 -19.65 -27.34
N LEU A 428 8.11 -20.42 -26.68
CA LEU A 428 7.32 -19.93 -25.54
C LEU A 428 8.19 -19.54 -24.34
N ASN A 429 9.26 -20.30 -24.09
CA ASN A 429 10.23 -19.99 -23.03
C ASN A 429 10.93 -18.65 -23.28
N LYS A 430 11.40 -18.44 -24.52
CA LYS A 430 12.03 -17.16 -24.89
C LYS A 430 11.06 -15.99 -24.79
N PHE A 431 9.80 -16.19 -25.15
CA PHE A 431 8.76 -15.17 -24.99
C PHE A 431 8.58 -14.82 -23.51
N ALA A 432 8.48 -15.82 -22.63
CA ALA A 432 8.35 -15.63 -21.20
C ALA A 432 9.55 -14.90 -20.59
N GLU A 433 10.78 -15.27 -20.98
CA GLU A 433 12.01 -14.61 -20.53
C GLU A 433 12.06 -13.13 -20.93
N ILE A 434 11.70 -12.80 -22.17
CA ILE A 434 11.69 -11.42 -22.67
C ILE A 434 10.62 -10.62 -21.93
N LEU A 435 9.42 -11.18 -21.74
CA LEU A 435 8.34 -10.54 -21.00
C LEU A 435 8.79 -10.24 -19.57
N ASP A 436 9.28 -11.23 -18.82
CA ASP A 436 9.72 -11.09 -17.44
C ASP A 436 10.86 -10.07 -17.29
N LYS A 437 11.87 -10.14 -18.18
CA LYS A 437 12.97 -9.18 -18.19
C LYS A 437 12.51 -7.76 -18.51
N THR A 438 11.60 -7.60 -19.45
CA THR A 438 11.06 -6.28 -19.78
C THR A 438 10.29 -5.69 -18.60
N LEU A 439 9.47 -6.49 -17.91
CA LEU A 439 8.76 -6.05 -16.72
C LEU A 439 9.73 -5.61 -15.62
N GLN A 440 10.85 -6.30 -15.42
CA GLN A 440 11.90 -5.87 -14.49
C GLN A 440 12.53 -4.54 -14.90
N GLU A 441 12.81 -4.34 -16.19
CA GLU A 441 13.44 -3.12 -16.71
C GLU A 441 12.54 -1.88 -16.56
N ILE A 442 11.22 -2.04 -16.68
CA ILE A 442 10.26 -0.92 -16.69
C ILE A 442 9.50 -0.71 -15.39
N ASN A 443 9.63 -1.64 -14.43
CA ASN A 443 8.95 -1.55 -13.14
C ASN A 443 9.92 -1.93 -12.02
N SER A 444 10.39 -0.93 -11.30
CA SER A 444 11.38 -1.11 -10.22
C SER A 444 10.86 -1.94 -9.04
N ASP A 445 9.54 -1.91 -8.78
CA ASP A 445 8.94 -2.70 -7.72
C ASP A 445 8.85 -4.18 -8.14
N TYR A 446 8.54 -4.45 -9.41
CA TYR A 446 8.60 -5.79 -9.98
C TYR A 446 10.04 -6.32 -9.97
N GLU A 447 11.04 -5.52 -10.39
CA GLU A 447 12.46 -5.88 -10.34
C GLU A 447 12.89 -6.28 -8.91
N ALA A 448 12.57 -5.45 -7.92
CA ALA A 448 12.89 -5.72 -6.52
C ALA A 448 12.29 -7.05 -6.02
N LYS A 449 11.08 -7.42 -6.46
CA LYS A 449 10.42 -8.69 -6.09
C LYS A 449 10.99 -9.90 -6.84
N ARG A 450 11.48 -9.70 -8.07
CA ARG A 450 12.15 -10.73 -8.88
C ARG A 450 13.58 -11.01 -8.44
N TYR A 451 14.13 -10.17 -7.55
CA TYR A 451 15.52 -10.31 -7.09
C TYR A 451 15.82 -11.71 -6.54
N LYS A 452 16.76 -12.42 -7.17
CA LYS A 452 17.17 -13.80 -6.84
C LYS A 452 16.01 -14.79 -6.64
N ASP A 453 14.85 -14.53 -7.23
CA ASP A 453 13.65 -15.36 -7.11
C ASP A 453 13.22 -15.63 -5.65
N ILE A 454 13.53 -14.70 -4.73
CA ILE A 454 13.25 -14.87 -3.30
C ILE A 454 11.76 -14.73 -3.04
N THR A 455 11.13 -13.69 -3.60
CA THR A 455 9.70 -13.39 -3.39
C THR A 455 8.87 -13.81 -4.60
N LEU A 456 9.24 -13.32 -5.78
CA LEU A 456 8.54 -13.56 -7.03
C LEU A 456 9.40 -14.41 -7.96
N GLN A 457 8.90 -15.58 -8.33
CA GLN A 457 9.52 -16.49 -9.30
C GLN A 457 9.31 -15.97 -10.74
N PRO A 458 10.07 -16.48 -11.74
CA PRO A 458 9.77 -16.24 -13.14
C PRO A 458 8.29 -16.47 -13.45
N LEU A 459 7.72 -15.60 -14.27
CA LEU A 459 6.32 -15.72 -14.68
C LEU A 459 6.07 -17.03 -15.46
N GLU A 460 4.84 -17.52 -15.39
CA GLU A 460 4.37 -18.72 -16.07
C GLU A 460 3.39 -18.33 -17.17
N ILE A 461 3.55 -18.87 -18.36
CA ILE A 461 2.60 -18.69 -19.46
C ILE A 461 1.80 -19.95 -19.67
N VAL A 462 0.48 -19.81 -19.63
CA VAL A 462 -0.49 -20.81 -20.07
C VAL A 462 -1.07 -20.35 -21.40
N VAL A 463 -0.97 -21.19 -22.43
CA VAL A 463 -1.54 -20.88 -23.74
C VAL A 463 -3.06 -21.10 -23.69
N ALA A 464 -3.81 -20.06 -23.99
CA ALA A 464 -5.25 -20.14 -24.14
C ALA A 464 -5.61 -20.74 -25.50
N ARG A 465 -6.64 -21.59 -25.53
CA ARG A 465 -7.23 -22.04 -26.77
C ARG A 465 -7.85 -20.88 -27.57
N PRO A 466 -8.00 -21.00 -28.89
CA PRO A 466 -8.68 -19.97 -29.66
C PRO A 466 -10.10 -19.65 -29.15
N ASN A 467 -10.44 -18.37 -29.13
CA ASN A 467 -11.72 -17.82 -28.66
C ASN A 467 -12.06 -18.09 -27.19
N LEU A 468 -11.09 -18.44 -26.34
CA LEU A 468 -11.33 -18.69 -24.90
C LEU A 468 -11.98 -17.50 -24.23
N PHE A 469 -11.40 -16.32 -24.39
CA PHE A 469 -11.88 -15.09 -23.72
C PHE A 469 -13.25 -14.64 -24.24
N HIS A 470 -13.51 -14.86 -25.52
CA HIS A 470 -14.84 -14.60 -26.10
C HIS A 470 -15.90 -15.55 -25.50
N ASP A 471 -15.60 -16.86 -25.39
CA ASP A 471 -16.51 -17.84 -24.83
C ASP A 471 -16.79 -17.57 -23.35
N TRP A 472 -15.76 -17.19 -22.57
CA TRP A 472 -15.91 -16.79 -21.17
C TRP A 472 -16.83 -15.57 -21.01
N LEU A 473 -16.65 -14.51 -21.84
CA LEU A 473 -17.54 -13.34 -21.83
C LEU A 473 -18.97 -13.71 -22.22
N LYS A 474 -19.16 -14.65 -23.15
CA LYS A 474 -20.45 -15.16 -23.55
C LYS A 474 -21.17 -15.88 -22.41
N GLU A 475 -20.47 -16.76 -21.71
CA GLU A 475 -20.99 -17.51 -20.56
C GLU A 475 -21.42 -16.57 -19.41
N LYS A 476 -20.68 -15.46 -19.22
CA LYS A 476 -21.03 -14.43 -18.25
C LYS A 476 -22.17 -13.52 -18.71
N GLY A 477 -22.76 -13.67 -19.88
CA GLY A 477 -23.75 -12.79 -20.44
C GLY A 477 -23.23 -11.36 -20.72
N LYS A 478 -21.93 -11.24 -20.93
CA LYS A 478 -21.22 -9.95 -21.10
C LYS A 478 -20.68 -9.75 -22.53
N LEU A 479 -21.20 -10.48 -23.50
CA LEU A 479 -20.91 -10.23 -24.92
C LEU A 479 -21.63 -8.99 -25.41
N GLY A 480 -20.84 -8.05 -25.93
CA GLY A 480 -21.34 -6.77 -26.43
C GLY A 480 -21.32 -5.65 -25.39
N GLY A 481 -21.07 -4.43 -25.80
CA GLY A 481 -20.95 -3.26 -24.95
C GLY A 481 -19.54 -3.04 -24.41
N GLN A 482 -19.41 -2.37 -23.27
CA GLN A 482 -18.13 -1.94 -22.68
C GLN A 482 -17.42 -3.02 -21.81
N HIS A 483 -17.91 -4.26 -21.82
CA HIS A 483 -17.32 -5.33 -21.01
C HIS A 483 -16.00 -5.80 -21.61
N LYS A 484 -14.93 -5.73 -20.81
CA LYS A 484 -13.59 -6.15 -21.20
C LYS A 484 -13.11 -7.31 -20.33
N VAL A 485 -12.23 -8.14 -20.87
CA VAL A 485 -11.50 -9.13 -20.10
C VAL A 485 -10.67 -8.44 -19.02
N PRO A 486 -10.72 -8.89 -17.74
CA PRO A 486 -9.82 -8.39 -16.71
C PRO A 486 -8.37 -8.78 -17.04
N ARG A 487 -7.58 -7.84 -17.55
CA ARG A 487 -6.20 -8.12 -18.01
C ARG A 487 -5.26 -8.43 -16.87
N LEU A 488 -5.38 -7.70 -15.76
CA LEU A 488 -4.64 -7.95 -14.53
C LEU A 488 -5.58 -7.99 -13.35
N SER A 489 -5.40 -8.94 -12.44
CA SER A 489 -6.22 -9.09 -11.25
C SER A 489 -5.39 -9.59 -10.08
N ASN A 490 -5.59 -9.02 -8.88
CA ASN A 490 -5.04 -9.57 -7.63
C ASN A 490 -5.73 -10.87 -7.19
N SER A 491 -7.02 -11.04 -7.58
CA SER A 491 -7.77 -12.26 -7.36
C SER A 491 -7.60 -13.22 -8.52
N ARG A 492 -7.60 -14.51 -8.22
CA ARG A 492 -7.59 -15.58 -9.22
C ARG A 492 -8.97 -15.97 -9.73
N ASP A 493 -10.05 -15.39 -9.21
CA ASP A 493 -11.41 -15.81 -9.53
C ASP A 493 -11.69 -15.87 -11.04
N TYR A 494 -11.31 -14.80 -11.76
CA TYR A 494 -11.51 -14.73 -13.19
C TYR A 494 -10.62 -15.70 -13.97
N ILE A 495 -9.33 -15.77 -13.65
CA ILE A 495 -8.39 -16.61 -14.35
C ILE A 495 -8.68 -18.11 -14.13
N GLU A 496 -9.13 -18.49 -12.93
CA GLU A 496 -9.55 -19.85 -12.61
C GLU A 496 -10.79 -20.29 -13.43
N GLU A 497 -11.74 -19.38 -13.61
CA GLU A 497 -12.89 -19.63 -14.48
C GLU A 497 -12.45 -19.85 -15.94
N MET A 498 -11.57 -18.98 -16.45
CA MET A 498 -11.02 -19.09 -17.79
C MET A 498 -10.20 -20.37 -17.98
N LEU A 499 -9.38 -20.74 -16.99
CA LEU A 499 -8.57 -21.97 -17.03
C LEU A 499 -9.45 -23.23 -17.08
N ARG A 500 -10.60 -23.25 -16.38
CA ARG A 500 -11.57 -24.36 -16.50
C ARG A 500 -12.17 -24.49 -17.89
N LEU A 501 -12.39 -23.38 -18.58
CA LEU A 501 -12.88 -23.37 -19.96
C LEU A 501 -11.78 -23.66 -20.98
N ASN A 502 -10.52 -23.61 -20.57
CA ASN A 502 -9.36 -23.88 -21.43
C ASN A 502 -9.06 -25.39 -21.57
N LEU A 503 -9.70 -26.23 -20.75
CA LEU A 503 -9.59 -27.69 -20.81
C LEU A 503 -10.46 -28.23 -21.95
#